data_3e7280101e63620972bc3e7939d373cf
#
_entry.id   3e7280101e63620972bc3e7939d373cf
#
_cell.length_a   1.000
_cell.length_b   1.000
_cell.length_c   1.000
_cell.angle_alpha   90.00
_cell.angle_beta   90.00
_cell.angle_gamma   90.00
#
_symmetry.space_group_name_H-M   'P 1'
#
loop_
_entity.id
_entity.type
_entity.pdbx_description
1 polymer ?
#
loop_
_entity_poly.entity_id
_entity_poly.type
_entity_poly.pdbx_seq_one_letter_code
_entity_poly.pdbx_strand_id
1 'polypeptide(L)'
;MSEDYKQRIMNSMRKFHERNDPTFQKPKEKKERKKSDIPSEHWEQMQVVNWMRKNGWTYFAVPNGGKRDKIAGAHLRAEGVQSGVPDLICIDPVQCVIEMKRTKGGRLSESQREWLNKFHNTGNWQCKVAHGHEEAIEFLKEVQSDIGGTTPL
;
A
#
# COMPACT_ATOMS: atom_id res chain seq x y z
N MET A 1 22.52 29.44 11.83
CA MET A 1 21.51 29.89 12.80
C MET A 1 21.04 28.67 13.58
N SER A 2 21.23 28.68 14.91
CA SER A 2 20.91 27.51 15.75
C SER A 2 19.41 27.25 15.81
N GLU A 3 19.02 25.99 16.02
CA GLU A 3 17.61 25.61 16.17
C GLU A 3 16.94 26.32 17.36
N ASP A 4 17.69 26.56 18.45
CA ASP A 4 17.20 27.31 19.59
C ASP A 4 16.81 28.75 19.24
N TYR A 5 17.63 29.41 18.40
CA TYR A 5 17.35 30.80 17.94
C TYR A 5 16.09 30.85 17.09
N LYS A 6 15.92 29.93 16.15
CA LYS A 6 14.69 29.81 15.33
C LYS A 6 13.45 29.60 16.20
N GLN A 7 13.55 28.71 17.19
CA GLN A 7 12.43 28.42 18.10
C GLN A 7 12.05 29.64 18.93
N ARG A 8 13.02 30.44 19.39
CA ARG A 8 12.77 31.69 20.14
C ARG A 8 12.04 32.72 19.27
N ILE A 9 12.46 32.90 18.01
CA ILE A 9 11.77 33.79 17.06
C ILE A 9 10.34 33.34 16.84
N MET A 10 10.12 32.05 16.52
CA MET A 10 8.79 31.50 16.30
C MET A 10 7.87 31.70 17.51
N ASN A 11 8.38 31.48 18.71
CA ASN A 11 7.60 31.69 19.93
C ASN A 11 7.27 33.17 20.17
N SER A 12 8.19 34.09 19.82
CA SER A 12 7.96 35.53 19.93
C SER A 12 6.91 36.01 18.92
N MET A 13 6.99 35.56 17.66
CA MET A 13 6.02 35.86 16.62
C MET A 13 4.61 35.33 16.98
N ARG A 14 4.54 34.12 17.51
CA ARG A 14 3.28 33.53 17.98
C ARG A 14 2.65 34.39 19.06
N LYS A 15 3.40 34.78 20.09
CA LYS A 15 2.94 35.67 21.17
C LYS A 15 2.47 37.02 20.66
N PHE A 16 3.12 37.55 19.62
CA PHE A 16 2.73 38.81 18.96
C PHE A 16 1.36 38.65 18.28
N HIS A 17 1.14 37.58 17.52
CA HIS A 17 -0.14 37.31 16.87
C HIS A 17 -1.26 37.06 17.88
N GLU A 18 -0.98 36.28 18.94
CA GLU A 18 -1.96 36.04 19.99
C GLU A 18 -2.46 37.32 20.68
N ARG A 19 -1.62 38.38 20.72
CA ARG A 19 -1.97 39.64 21.36
C ARG A 19 -2.66 40.63 20.43
N ASN A 20 -2.36 40.58 19.14
CA ASN A 20 -2.74 41.65 18.21
C ASN A 20 -3.75 41.22 17.15
N ASP A 21 -4.06 39.91 17.03
CA ASP A 21 -5.05 39.38 16.10
C ASP A 21 -6.11 38.56 16.85
N PRO A 22 -7.30 39.11 17.08
CA PRO A 22 -8.38 38.40 17.74
C PRO A 22 -8.91 37.20 16.93
N THR A 23 -8.56 37.09 15.64
CA THR A 23 -8.94 35.94 14.80
C THR A 23 -7.87 34.82 14.80
N PHE A 24 -6.73 35.06 15.46
CA PHE A 24 -5.65 34.09 15.54
C PHE A 24 -6.09 32.81 16.25
N GLN A 25 -6.18 31.72 15.52
CA GLN A 25 -6.40 30.41 16.10
C GLN A 25 -5.06 29.73 16.38
N LYS A 26 -4.83 29.34 17.61
CA LYS A 26 -3.66 28.53 17.96
C LYS A 26 -3.59 27.31 17.06
N PRO A 27 -2.41 26.99 16.48
CA PRO A 27 -2.25 25.73 15.76
C PRO A 27 -2.70 24.58 16.65
N LYS A 28 -3.63 23.77 16.16
CA LYS A 28 -4.08 22.57 16.89
C LYS A 28 -2.86 21.70 17.14
N GLU A 29 -2.56 21.40 18.39
CA GLU A 29 -1.53 20.44 18.74
C GLU A 29 -1.79 19.15 17.95
N LYS A 30 -0.81 18.73 17.14
CA LYS A 30 -0.89 17.43 16.48
C LYS A 30 -0.83 16.40 17.59
N LYS A 31 -1.99 15.80 17.92
CA LYS A 31 -2.01 14.62 18.80
C LYS A 31 -1.02 13.62 18.21
N GLU A 32 0.00 13.27 18.97
CA GLU A 32 0.90 12.17 18.61
C GLU A 32 0.02 10.93 18.41
N ARG A 33 -0.07 10.49 17.16
CA ARG A 33 -0.73 9.22 16.85
C ARG A 33 0.15 8.13 17.44
N LYS A 34 -0.35 7.44 18.47
CA LYS A 34 0.29 6.21 18.93
C LYS A 34 0.57 5.36 17.69
N LYS A 35 1.84 5.05 17.41
CA LYS A 35 2.20 4.09 16.37
C LYS A 35 1.47 2.80 16.72
N SER A 36 0.64 2.30 15.82
CA SER A 36 0.05 0.98 16.01
C SER A 36 1.18 -0.04 15.94
N ASP A 37 1.22 -0.99 16.87
CA ASP A 37 2.18 -2.09 16.87
C ASP A 37 2.00 -3.02 15.65
N ILE A 38 0.91 -2.83 14.90
CA ILE A 38 0.60 -3.58 13.68
C ILE A 38 1.18 -2.81 12.48
N PRO A 39 2.05 -3.43 11.67
CA PRO A 39 2.58 -2.84 10.46
C PRO A 39 1.48 -2.36 9.51
N SER A 40 1.77 -1.33 8.72
CA SER A 40 0.85 -0.85 7.69
C SER A 40 0.86 -1.81 6.48
N GLU A 41 -0.23 -1.90 5.73
CA GLU A 41 -0.26 -2.64 4.45
C GLU A 41 0.87 -2.23 3.50
N HIS A 42 1.20 -0.93 3.46
CA HIS A 42 2.31 -0.42 2.67
C HIS A 42 3.66 -1.02 3.11
N TRP A 43 3.92 -1.10 4.41
CA TRP A 43 5.16 -1.71 4.92
C TRP A 43 5.21 -3.20 4.59
N GLU A 44 4.10 -3.92 4.78
CA GLU A 44 3.98 -5.34 4.43
C GLU A 44 4.25 -5.57 2.93
N GLN A 45 3.64 -4.77 2.07
CA GLN A 45 3.86 -4.85 0.61
C GLN A 45 5.33 -4.59 0.24
N MET A 46 5.99 -3.64 0.89
CA MET A 46 7.41 -3.37 0.66
C MET A 46 8.29 -4.59 0.96
N GLN A 47 7.99 -5.37 2.01
CA GLN A 47 8.73 -6.59 2.32
C GLN A 47 8.57 -7.65 1.23
N VAL A 48 7.35 -7.84 0.70
CA VAL A 48 7.08 -8.75 -0.41
C VAL A 48 7.85 -8.30 -1.66
N VAL A 49 7.76 -7.03 -2.02
CA VAL A 49 8.45 -6.46 -3.18
C VAL A 49 9.98 -6.63 -3.07
N ASN A 50 10.55 -6.43 -1.88
CA ASN A 50 11.98 -6.64 -1.65
C ASN A 50 12.38 -8.10 -1.82
N TRP A 51 11.55 -9.03 -1.35
CA TRP A 51 11.77 -10.45 -1.52
C TRP A 51 11.68 -10.84 -3.01
N MET A 52 10.67 -10.38 -3.73
CA MET A 52 10.48 -10.64 -5.17
C MET A 52 11.67 -10.15 -6.00
N ARG A 53 12.19 -8.94 -5.72
CA ARG A 53 13.39 -8.39 -6.39
C ARG A 53 14.62 -9.28 -6.19
N LYS A 54 14.82 -9.79 -4.96
CA LYS A 54 15.94 -10.67 -4.64
C LYS A 54 15.84 -12.04 -5.31
N ASN A 55 14.62 -12.49 -5.60
CA ASN A 55 14.35 -13.81 -6.16
C ASN A 55 14.01 -13.79 -7.66
N GLY A 56 14.26 -12.67 -8.36
CA GLY A 56 14.14 -12.57 -9.80
C GLY A 56 12.72 -12.59 -10.37
N TRP A 57 11.72 -12.21 -9.56
CA TRP A 57 10.33 -12.14 -10.02
C TRP A 57 10.09 -10.94 -10.94
N THR A 58 9.35 -11.15 -12.01
CA THR A 58 8.80 -10.08 -12.85
C THR A 58 7.39 -9.74 -12.39
N TYR A 59 7.19 -8.51 -11.91
CA TYR A 59 5.94 -8.06 -11.33
C TYR A 59 5.75 -6.56 -11.54
N PHE A 60 4.54 -6.10 -11.30
CA PHE A 60 4.25 -4.68 -11.12
C PHE A 60 3.21 -4.47 -10.02
N ALA A 61 3.29 -3.32 -9.37
CA ALA A 61 2.33 -2.90 -8.36
C ALA A 61 1.26 -1.99 -8.98
N VAL A 62 0.03 -2.17 -8.55
CA VAL A 62 -1.09 -1.31 -8.95
C VAL A 62 -1.29 -0.24 -7.87
N PRO A 63 -1.17 1.05 -8.20
CA PRO A 63 -1.30 2.13 -7.21
C PRO A 63 -2.78 2.35 -6.82
N ASN A 64 -3.31 1.47 -5.98
CA ASN A 64 -4.71 1.53 -5.51
C ASN A 64 -4.93 2.52 -4.37
N GLY A 65 -3.86 3.00 -3.71
CA GLY A 65 -3.90 3.85 -2.53
C GLY A 65 -3.65 5.33 -2.83
N GLY A 66 -4.24 6.18 -2.01
CA GLY A 66 -4.01 7.63 -1.99
C GLY A 66 -5.32 8.42 -2.00
N LYS A 67 -5.38 9.47 -1.17
CA LYS A 67 -6.46 10.45 -1.24
C LYS A 67 -6.30 11.22 -2.54
N ARG A 68 -7.13 10.89 -3.51
CA ARG A 68 -7.23 11.62 -4.78
C ARG A 68 -8.39 12.60 -4.67
N ASP A 69 -8.24 13.80 -5.24
CA ASP A 69 -9.37 14.66 -5.40
C ASP A 69 -10.36 14.07 -6.43
N LYS A 70 -11.60 14.55 -6.40
CA LYS A 70 -12.67 13.99 -7.25
C LYS A 70 -12.38 14.13 -8.74
N ILE A 71 -11.68 15.19 -9.14
CA ILE A 71 -11.34 15.49 -10.54
C ILE A 71 -10.27 14.54 -11.03
N ALA A 72 -9.16 14.40 -10.30
CA ALA A 72 -8.09 13.46 -10.62
C ALA A 72 -8.62 12.00 -10.66
N GLY A 73 -9.51 11.63 -9.74
CA GLY A 73 -10.15 10.33 -9.77
C GLY A 73 -11.05 10.09 -11.00
N ALA A 74 -11.72 11.14 -11.50
CA ALA A 74 -12.53 11.04 -12.71
C ALA A 74 -11.66 10.86 -13.97
N HIS A 75 -10.57 11.62 -14.09
CA HIS A 75 -9.61 11.49 -15.20
C HIS A 75 -9.02 10.07 -15.25
N LEU A 76 -8.54 9.55 -14.14
CA LEU A 76 -7.97 8.20 -14.08
C LEU A 76 -8.99 7.11 -14.47
N ARG A 77 -10.27 7.26 -14.08
CA ARG A 77 -11.31 6.32 -14.54
C ARG A 77 -11.54 6.43 -16.04
N ALA A 78 -11.52 7.63 -16.62
CA ALA A 78 -11.64 7.82 -18.06
C ALA A 78 -10.45 7.20 -18.81
N GLU A 79 -9.26 7.19 -18.22
CA GLU A 79 -8.05 6.54 -18.71
C GLU A 79 -8.04 5.01 -18.50
N GLY A 80 -9.09 4.45 -17.88
CA GLY A 80 -9.24 3.01 -17.68
C GLY A 80 -8.76 2.48 -16.34
N VAL A 81 -8.34 3.34 -15.40
CA VAL A 81 -7.99 2.91 -14.04
C VAL A 81 -9.23 2.43 -13.32
N GLN A 82 -9.19 1.20 -12.83
CA GLN A 82 -10.28 0.57 -12.12
C GLN A 82 -9.94 0.36 -10.64
N SER A 83 -10.96 0.48 -9.79
CA SER A 83 -10.82 0.22 -8.35
C SER A 83 -10.87 -1.28 -8.07
N GLY A 84 -10.16 -1.71 -7.02
CA GLY A 84 -10.21 -3.09 -6.55
C GLY A 84 -9.27 -4.06 -7.27
N VAL A 85 -8.50 -3.58 -8.26
CA VAL A 85 -7.44 -4.41 -8.88
C VAL A 85 -6.44 -4.80 -7.78
N PRO A 86 -5.97 -6.07 -7.73
CA PRO A 86 -5.01 -6.52 -6.73
C PRO A 86 -3.74 -5.67 -6.69
N ASP A 87 -3.11 -5.56 -5.51
CA ASP A 87 -1.96 -4.68 -5.27
C ASP A 87 -0.71 -5.08 -6.04
N LEU A 88 -0.49 -6.38 -6.24
CA LEU A 88 0.66 -6.93 -6.96
C LEU A 88 0.19 -7.89 -8.05
N ILE A 89 0.73 -7.70 -9.26
CA ILE A 89 0.50 -8.59 -10.40
C ILE A 89 1.86 -9.14 -10.83
N CYS A 90 2.00 -10.45 -10.79
CA CYS A 90 3.23 -11.19 -11.09
C CYS A 90 3.08 -11.90 -12.43
N ILE A 91 4.10 -11.83 -13.28
CA ILE A 91 4.07 -12.37 -14.63
C ILE A 91 4.98 -13.61 -14.76
N ASP A 92 6.13 -13.56 -14.11
CA ASP A 92 7.18 -14.57 -14.19
C ASP A 92 7.84 -14.74 -12.80
N PRO A 93 8.19 -15.94 -12.35
CA PRO A 93 8.08 -17.26 -13.00
C PRO A 93 6.66 -17.84 -13.04
N VAL A 94 5.72 -17.28 -12.27
CA VAL A 94 4.32 -17.71 -12.20
C VAL A 94 3.39 -16.54 -12.40
N GLN A 95 2.32 -16.74 -13.16
CA GLN A 95 1.25 -15.78 -13.23
C GLN A 95 0.42 -15.83 -11.95
N CYS A 96 0.58 -14.84 -11.09
CA CYS A 96 -0.22 -14.73 -9.87
C CYS A 96 -0.57 -13.29 -9.53
N VAL A 97 -1.61 -13.13 -8.73
CA VAL A 97 -2.04 -11.85 -8.18
C VAL A 97 -2.14 -11.93 -6.67
N ILE A 98 -1.69 -10.88 -6.00
CA ILE A 98 -1.71 -10.79 -4.55
C ILE A 98 -2.42 -9.50 -4.14
N GLU A 99 -3.47 -9.65 -3.34
CA GLU A 99 -4.10 -8.57 -2.61
C GLU A 99 -3.52 -8.53 -1.20
N MET A 100 -2.86 -7.44 -0.84
CA MET A 100 -2.24 -7.28 0.48
C MET A 100 -3.24 -6.78 1.51
N LYS A 101 -3.20 -7.36 2.70
CA LYS A 101 -3.96 -6.94 3.86
C LYS A 101 -3.07 -6.84 5.09
N ARG A 102 -3.49 -6.03 6.06
CA ARG A 102 -2.85 -6.03 7.38
C ARG A 102 -3.00 -7.39 8.03
N THR A 103 -2.03 -7.77 8.83
CA THR A 103 -2.07 -9.00 9.65
C THR A 103 -3.30 -9.07 10.56
N LYS A 104 -3.82 -7.91 10.99
CA LYS A 104 -5.06 -7.84 11.79
C LYS A 104 -6.00 -6.78 11.22
N GLY A 105 -7.29 -7.13 11.07
CA GLY A 105 -8.37 -6.19 10.75
C GLY A 105 -8.52 -5.82 9.28
N GLY A 106 -7.70 -6.36 8.38
CA GLY A 106 -7.86 -6.17 6.94
C GLY A 106 -9.07 -6.92 6.40
N ARG A 107 -9.95 -6.22 5.65
CA ARG A 107 -11.12 -6.83 5.00
C ARG A 107 -11.03 -6.65 3.50
N LEU A 108 -11.43 -7.70 2.79
CA LEU A 108 -11.56 -7.67 1.34
C LEU A 108 -12.83 -6.89 0.96
N SER A 109 -12.71 -5.87 0.09
CA SER A 109 -13.86 -5.18 -0.46
C SER A 109 -14.53 -6.03 -1.55
N GLU A 110 -15.76 -5.69 -1.91
CA GLU A 110 -16.49 -6.38 -2.98
C GLU A 110 -15.79 -6.25 -4.33
N SER A 111 -15.35 -5.04 -4.69
CA SER A 111 -14.59 -4.81 -5.94
C SER A 111 -13.28 -5.59 -6.00
N GLN A 112 -12.56 -5.75 -4.88
CA GLN A 112 -11.37 -6.59 -4.81
C GLN A 112 -11.70 -8.07 -5.01
N ARG A 113 -12.79 -8.54 -4.40
CA ARG A 113 -13.28 -9.91 -4.58
C ARG A 113 -13.66 -10.19 -6.03
N GLU A 114 -14.37 -9.27 -6.68
CA GLU A 114 -14.73 -9.38 -8.09
C GLU A 114 -13.49 -9.50 -8.99
N TRP A 115 -12.46 -8.70 -8.74
CA TRP A 115 -11.21 -8.77 -9.50
C TRP A 115 -10.48 -10.09 -9.31
N LEU A 116 -10.36 -10.57 -8.07
CA LEU A 116 -9.76 -11.88 -7.79
C LEU A 116 -10.53 -13.01 -8.48
N ASN A 117 -11.86 -12.95 -8.48
CA ASN A 117 -12.68 -13.92 -9.21
C ASN A 117 -12.46 -13.84 -10.73
N LYS A 118 -12.32 -12.63 -11.30
CA LYS A 118 -12.01 -12.48 -12.73
C LYS A 118 -10.68 -13.15 -13.09
N PHE A 119 -9.62 -12.92 -12.30
CA PHE A 119 -8.34 -13.58 -12.51
C PHE A 119 -8.44 -15.10 -12.35
N HIS A 120 -9.07 -15.56 -11.29
CA HIS A 120 -9.25 -17.00 -11.03
C HIS A 120 -10.01 -17.71 -12.17
N ASN A 121 -11.07 -17.11 -12.69
CA ASN A 121 -11.92 -17.68 -13.74
C ASN A 121 -11.21 -17.77 -15.10
N THR A 122 -10.08 -17.10 -15.32
CA THR A 122 -9.27 -17.32 -16.52
C THR A 122 -8.55 -18.67 -16.50
N GLY A 123 -8.42 -19.31 -15.34
CA GLY A 123 -7.73 -20.57 -15.14
C GLY A 123 -6.20 -20.51 -15.17
N ASN A 124 -5.61 -19.36 -15.50
CA ASN A 124 -4.16 -19.21 -15.67
C ASN A 124 -3.47 -18.48 -14.50
N TRP A 125 -4.26 -17.86 -13.62
CA TRP A 125 -3.73 -17.01 -12.55
C TRP A 125 -3.93 -17.63 -11.18
N GLN A 126 -2.86 -17.72 -10.42
CA GLN A 126 -2.93 -18.02 -9.00
C GLN A 126 -3.32 -16.75 -8.23
N CYS A 127 -4.28 -16.84 -7.33
CA CYS A 127 -4.82 -15.69 -6.60
C CYS A 127 -4.64 -15.85 -5.10
N LYS A 128 -4.12 -14.82 -4.43
CA LYS A 128 -3.94 -14.80 -2.99
C LYS A 128 -4.40 -13.49 -2.37
N VAL A 129 -5.13 -13.59 -1.27
CA VAL A 129 -5.29 -12.50 -0.30
C VAL A 129 -4.34 -12.80 0.83
N ALA A 130 -3.33 -11.98 1.03
CA ALA A 130 -2.28 -12.22 2.00
C ALA A 130 -2.38 -11.26 3.20
N HIS A 131 -2.46 -11.80 4.40
CA HIS A 131 -2.48 -11.03 5.65
C HIS A 131 -1.07 -10.91 6.20
N GLY A 132 -0.34 -9.89 5.72
CA GLY A 132 1.07 -9.66 6.01
C GLY A 132 2.00 -10.23 4.95
N HIS A 133 3.27 -9.82 5.04
CA HIS A 133 4.29 -10.20 4.05
C HIS A 133 4.69 -11.67 4.15
N GLU A 134 4.65 -12.27 5.34
CA GLU A 134 5.02 -13.67 5.56
C GLU A 134 4.11 -14.60 4.75
N GLU A 135 2.80 -14.42 4.85
CA GLU A 135 1.82 -15.21 4.12
C GLU A 135 1.94 -15.03 2.61
N ALA A 136 2.23 -13.80 2.14
CA ALA A 136 2.45 -13.53 0.74
C ALA A 136 3.72 -14.22 0.20
N ILE A 137 4.83 -14.17 0.96
CA ILE A 137 6.09 -14.79 0.56
C ILE A 137 5.98 -16.33 0.59
N GLU A 138 5.27 -16.89 1.55
CA GLU A 138 5.01 -18.34 1.60
C GLU A 138 4.25 -18.79 0.35
N PHE A 139 3.16 -18.11 0.01
CA PHE A 139 2.42 -18.34 -1.22
C PHE A 139 3.31 -18.27 -2.47
N LEU A 140 4.17 -17.24 -2.60
CA LEU A 140 5.07 -17.11 -3.74
C LEU A 140 6.06 -18.27 -3.85
N LYS A 141 6.56 -18.78 -2.74
CA LYS A 141 7.42 -19.97 -2.71
C LYS A 141 6.67 -21.23 -3.13
N GLU A 142 5.44 -21.41 -2.64
CA GLU A 142 4.59 -22.54 -3.00
C GLU A 142 4.35 -22.59 -4.51
N VAL A 143 3.82 -21.51 -5.10
CA VAL A 143 3.50 -21.48 -6.53
C VAL A 143 4.75 -21.58 -7.42
N GLN A 144 5.91 -21.13 -6.94
CA GLN A 144 7.17 -21.29 -7.64
C GLN A 144 7.67 -22.74 -7.61
N SER A 145 7.49 -23.45 -6.49
CA SER A 145 7.89 -24.86 -6.35
C SER A 145 7.06 -25.79 -7.24
N ASP A 146 5.78 -25.47 -7.45
CA ASP A 146 4.88 -26.25 -8.29
C ASP A 146 5.30 -26.29 -9.77
N ILE A 147 6.00 -25.23 -10.24
CA ILE A 147 6.58 -25.22 -11.60
C ILE A 147 7.87 -26.02 -11.68
N GLY A 148 8.69 -25.99 -10.63
CA GLY A 148 9.98 -26.70 -10.57
C GLY A 148 9.85 -28.24 -10.64
N GLY A 149 8.65 -28.78 -10.48
CA GLY A 149 8.34 -30.19 -10.62
C GLY A 149 8.11 -30.68 -12.06
N THR A 150 8.00 -29.74 -13.02
CA THR A 150 7.91 -30.09 -14.46
C THR A 150 9.30 -30.12 -15.07
N THR A 151 9.97 -31.25 -15.00
CA THR A 151 11.19 -31.52 -15.78
C THR A 151 10.85 -31.31 -17.27
N PRO A 152 11.57 -30.47 -18.02
CA PRO A 152 11.38 -30.39 -19.48
C PRO A 152 11.70 -31.76 -20.08
N LEU A 153 10.82 -32.26 -20.92
CA LEU A 153 11.05 -33.47 -21.74
C LEU A 153 12.19 -33.21 -22.71
#